data_99fadafdc52afeae8984b399084c8851
#
_entry.id   99fadafdc52afeae8984b399084c8851
#
_cell.length_a   1.000
_cell.length_b   1.000
_cell.length_c   1.000
_cell.angle_alpha   90.00
_cell.angle_beta   90.00
_cell.angle_gamma   90.00
#
_symmetry.space_group_name_H-M   'P 1'
#
loop_
_entity.id
_entity.type
_entity.pdbx_description
1 polymer ?
#
loop_
_entity_poly.entity_id
_entity_poly.type
_entity_poly.pdbx_seq_one_letter_code
_entity_poly.pdbx_strand_id
1 'polypeptide(L)'
;WLYKKRVHSIDEMTNLSQKARTALSQEYEVGIKSPIYLSQSADGTEKYLFEVGEKRHIESVMIPEKDRSTLCISSQIGCQMNCLFCATGKQGYAGNLTVAEILNQVQSINHPEKLTNIVFMGMGEPLNNLDAVLKAIEIMTADYGYGWSPKRITLSTVGILPNLPAF
;
A
#
# COMPACT_ATOMS: atom_id res chain seq x y z
N TRP A 1 -12.67 7.34 -9.67
CA TRP A 1 -11.92 6.78 -10.78
C TRP A 1 -10.61 6.15 -10.31
N LEU A 2 -9.72 6.86 -9.66
CA LEU A 2 -8.41 6.35 -9.23
C LEU A 2 -8.53 5.05 -8.43
N TYR A 3 -9.33 5.05 -7.37
CA TYR A 3 -9.38 3.93 -6.42
C TYR A 3 -10.42 2.86 -6.78
N LYS A 4 -11.66 3.26 -7.12
CA LYS A 4 -12.74 2.29 -7.42
C LYS A 4 -12.61 1.64 -8.80
N LYS A 5 -12.22 2.42 -9.81
CA LYS A 5 -12.05 1.92 -11.18
C LYS A 5 -10.60 1.55 -11.51
N ARG A 6 -9.66 1.95 -10.64
CA ARG A 6 -8.24 1.63 -10.75
C ARG A 6 -7.66 1.98 -12.11
N VAL A 7 -7.99 3.18 -12.61
CA VAL A 7 -7.46 3.66 -13.88
C VAL A 7 -5.95 3.85 -13.80
N HIS A 8 -5.26 3.52 -14.86
CA HIS A 8 -3.79 3.65 -14.98
C HIS A 8 -3.36 4.95 -15.63
N SER A 9 -4.28 5.66 -16.27
CA SER A 9 -4.02 6.95 -16.89
C SER A 9 -5.17 7.93 -16.70
N ILE A 10 -4.89 9.22 -16.81
CA ILE A 10 -5.90 10.28 -16.77
C ILE A 10 -6.82 10.18 -17.97
N ASP A 11 -6.35 9.66 -19.11
CA ASP A 11 -7.15 9.50 -20.32
C ASP A 11 -8.31 8.51 -20.16
N GLU A 12 -8.17 7.55 -19.26
CA GLU A 12 -9.25 6.60 -18.91
C GLU A 12 -10.39 7.23 -18.11
N MET A 13 -10.21 8.45 -17.58
CA MET A 13 -11.22 9.15 -16.76
C MET A 13 -12.30 9.79 -17.64
N THR A 14 -13.15 8.97 -18.26
CA THR A 14 -14.14 9.41 -19.25
C THR A 14 -15.26 10.29 -18.69
N ASN A 15 -15.35 10.49 -17.38
CA ASN A 15 -16.21 11.50 -16.74
C ASN A 15 -15.68 12.94 -16.89
N LEU A 16 -14.41 13.08 -17.28
CA LEU A 16 -13.80 14.36 -17.61
C LEU A 16 -13.87 14.62 -19.11
N SER A 17 -14.03 15.89 -19.51
CA SER A 17 -13.96 16.26 -20.92
C SER A 17 -12.55 15.99 -21.48
N GLN A 18 -12.45 15.79 -22.80
CA GLN A 18 -11.16 15.60 -23.48
C GLN A 18 -10.18 16.73 -23.15
N LYS A 19 -10.66 17.98 -23.19
CA LYS A 19 -9.85 19.17 -22.88
C LYS A 19 -9.31 19.11 -21.44
N ALA A 20 -10.12 18.68 -20.47
CA ALA A 20 -9.71 18.57 -19.09
C ALA A 20 -8.67 17.45 -18.90
N ARG A 21 -8.86 16.28 -19.54
CA ARG A 21 -7.89 15.18 -19.50
C ARG A 21 -6.54 15.62 -20.08
N THR A 22 -6.55 16.26 -21.24
CA THR A 22 -5.31 16.77 -21.87
C THR A 22 -4.58 17.76 -20.96
N ALA A 23 -5.29 18.71 -20.34
CA ALA A 23 -4.68 19.68 -19.45
C ALA A 23 -4.09 19.00 -18.19
N LEU A 24 -4.84 18.07 -17.58
CA LEU A 24 -4.37 17.34 -16.40
C LEU A 24 -3.17 16.45 -16.70
N SER A 25 -3.16 15.77 -17.86
CA SER A 25 -2.03 14.90 -18.25
C SER A 25 -0.74 15.65 -18.55
N GLN A 26 -0.80 16.98 -18.74
CA GLN A 26 0.41 17.81 -18.86
C GLN A 26 1.09 18.09 -17.52
N GLU A 27 0.34 18.10 -16.43
CA GLU A 27 0.82 18.48 -15.10
C GLU A 27 0.86 17.31 -14.12
N TYR A 28 0.03 16.28 -14.33
CA TYR A 28 -0.17 15.18 -13.39
C TYR A 28 -0.13 13.82 -14.08
N GLU A 29 0.29 12.83 -13.33
CA GLU A 29 0.18 11.41 -13.67
C GLU A 29 -0.56 10.66 -12.56
N VAL A 30 -1.12 9.48 -12.89
CA VAL A 30 -1.80 8.64 -11.88
C VAL A 30 -0.81 8.09 -10.84
N GLY A 31 0.47 7.98 -11.21
CA GLY A 31 1.55 7.63 -10.30
C GLY A 31 1.58 6.16 -9.87
N ILE A 32 0.87 5.27 -10.58
CA ILE A 32 0.92 3.83 -10.31
C ILE A 32 2.25 3.28 -10.82
N LYS A 33 3.01 2.65 -9.92
CA LYS A 33 4.30 2.01 -10.23
C LYS A 33 4.15 0.50 -10.12
N SER A 34 4.43 -0.20 -11.20
CA SER A 34 4.45 -1.66 -11.21
C SER A 34 5.53 -2.21 -10.28
N PRO A 35 5.35 -3.40 -9.68
CA PRO A 35 6.42 -4.07 -8.96
C PRO A 35 7.57 -4.39 -9.93
N ILE A 36 8.80 -4.26 -9.45
CA ILE A 36 10.00 -4.58 -10.23
C ILE A 36 10.31 -6.08 -10.23
N TYR A 37 9.75 -6.81 -9.29
CA TYR A 37 9.88 -8.27 -9.20
C TYR A 37 8.63 -8.87 -8.55
N LEU A 38 8.25 -10.05 -9.04
CA LEU A 38 7.16 -10.88 -8.51
C LEU A 38 7.67 -12.30 -8.34
N SER A 39 7.49 -12.84 -7.15
CA SER A 39 7.71 -14.26 -6.85
C SER A 39 6.39 -14.91 -6.47
N GLN A 40 6.11 -16.10 -7.00
CA GLN A 40 4.91 -16.86 -6.66
C GLN A 40 5.29 -18.23 -6.09
N SER A 41 4.67 -18.58 -4.97
CA SER A 41 4.84 -19.87 -4.31
C SER A 41 3.80 -20.88 -4.80
N ALA A 42 4.03 -22.17 -4.51
CA ALA A 42 3.14 -23.26 -4.94
C ALA A 42 1.72 -23.17 -4.34
N ASP A 43 1.57 -22.54 -3.19
CA ASP A 43 0.29 -22.28 -2.53
C ASP A 43 -0.47 -21.06 -3.09
N GLY A 44 0.09 -20.40 -4.11
CA GLY A 44 -0.47 -19.21 -4.73
C GLY A 44 -0.10 -17.90 -4.05
N THR A 45 0.70 -17.93 -2.99
CA THR A 45 1.22 -16.71 -2.34
C THR A 45 2.10 -15.94 -3.32
N GLU A 46 1.85 -14.65 -3.47
CA GLU A 46 2.59 -13.73 -4.34
C GLU A 46 3.34 -12.70 -3.53
N LYS A 47 4.65 -12.62 -3.72
CA LYS A 47 5.49 -11.59 -3.11
C LYS A 47 5.92 -10.59 -4.17
N TYR A 48 5.59 -9.33 -3.93
CA TYR A 48 5.88 -8.19 -4.78
C TYR A 48 7.03 -7.39 -4.20
N LEU A 49 7.96 -6.97 -5.05
CA LEU A 49 9.02 -6.03 -4.72
C LEU A 49 8.76 -4.72 -5.46
N PHE A 50 8.64 -3.63 -4.73
CA PHE A 50 8.45 -2.29 -5.29
C PHE A 50 9.70 -1.46 -5.07
N GLU A 51 10.10 -0.70 -6.09
CA GLU A 51 11.09 0.34 -5.93
C GLU A 51 10.42 1.62 -5.40
N VAL A 52 10.99 2.19 -4.34
CA VAL A 52 10.54 3.42 -3.70
C VAL A 52 11.73 4.37 -3.51
N GLY A 53 11.56 5.61 -3.90
CA GLY A 53 12.66 6.57 -3.90
C GLY A 53 13.84 6.13 -4.79
N GLU A 54 15.06 6.48 -4.39
CA GLU A 54 16.26 6.13 -5.15
C GLU A 54 16.82 4.76 -4.69
N LYS A 55 16.61 3.73 -5.52
CA LYS A 55 17.17 2.36 -5.31
C LYS A 55 16.83 1.71 -3.97
N ARG A 56 15.71 2.08 -3.37
CA ARG A 56 15.19 1.46 -2.14
C ARG A 56 14.01 0.59 -2.48
N HIS A 57 13.81 -0.45 -1.68
CA HIS A 57 12.80 -1.46 -1.99
C HIS A 57 11.95 -1.75 -0.77
N ILE A 58 10.67 -2.03 -1.05
CA ILE A 58 9.73 -2.57 -0.08
C ILE A 58 9.07 -3.82 -0.63
N GLU A 59 8.59 -4.65 0.27
CA GLU A 59 7.88 -5.88 -0.07
C GLU A 59 6.42 -5.78 0.31
N SER A 60 5.57 -6.41 -0.50
CA SER A 60 4.18 -6.72 -0.16
C SER A 60 3.89 -8.17 -0.49
N VAL A 61 3.01 -8.80 0.27
CA VAL A 61 2.71 -10.22 0.09
C VAL A 61 1.20 -10.42 0.01
N MET A 62 0.74 -10.96 -1.11
CA MET A 62 -0.64 -11.40 -1.31
C MET A 62 -0.76 -12.87 -0.91
N ILE A 63 -1.59 -13.14 0.08
CA ILE A 63 -1.81 -14.47 0.63
C ILE A 63 -3.22 -14.90 0.29
N PRO A 64 -3.43 -15.78 -0.70
CA PRO A 64 -4.73 -16.33 -1.03
C PRO A 64 -5.11 -17.43 -0.05
N GLU A 65 -6.34 -17.39 0.41
CA GLU A 65 -7.00 -18.46 1.15
C GLU A 65 -8.30 -18.83 0.40
N LYS A 66 -9.00 -19.85 0.84
CA LYS A 66 -10.21 -20.36 0.16
C LYS A 66 -11.24 -19.25 -0.14
N ASP A 67 -11.60 -18.46 0.87
CA ASP A 67 -12.64 -17.43 0.78
C ASP A 67 -12.10 -16.03 1.10
N ARG A 68 -10.79 -15.90 1.19
CA ARG A 68 -10.12 -14.68 1.63
C ARG A 68 -8.81 -14.50 0.88
N SER A 69 -8.51 -13.27 0.52
CA SER A 69 -7.20 -12.89 -0.01
C SER A 69 -6.71 -11.68 0.76
N THR A 70 -5.60 -11.84 1.46
CA THR A 70 -5.05 -10.82 2.35
C THR A 70 -3.76 -10.26 1.76
N LEU A 71 -3.68 -8.94 1.62
CA LEU A 71 -2.45 -8.26 1.24
C LEU A 71 -1.75 -7.72 2.49
N CYS A 72 -0.55 -8.21 2.73
CA CYS A 72 0.37 -7.67 3.72
C CYS A 72 1.14 -6.52 3.08
N ILE A 73 1.03 -5.31 3.64
CA ILE A 73 1.66 -4.10 3.12
C ILE A 73 2.65 -3.50 4.10
N SER A 74 3.62 -2.78 3.54
CA SER A 74 4.66 -2.07 4.26
C SER A 74 4.28 -0.63 4.54
N SER A 75 4.75 -0.07 5.65
CA SER A 75 4.58 1.33 6.06
C SER A 75 5.88 2.14 6.04
N GLN A 76 7.03 1.47 6.03
CA GLN A 76 8.35 2.10 6.03
C GLN A 76 9.32 1.34 5.12
N ILE A 77 10.43 1.96 4.81
CA ILE A 77 11.59 1.34 4.15
C ILE A 77 12.51 0.85 5.28
N GLY A 78 12.51 -0.47 5.54
CA GLY A 78 13.13 -1.02 6.75
C GLY A 78 12.32 -0.72 8.01
N CYS A 79 12.94 -0.85 9.18
CA CYS A 79 12.28 -0.59 10.47
C CYS A 79 13.30 -0.25 11.55
N GLN A 80 13.06 0.80 12.32
CA GLN A 80 13.95 1.21 13.42
C GLN A 80 13.72 0.44 14.73
N MET A 81 12.67 -0.38 14.82
CA MET A 81 12.36 -1.14 16.04
C MET A 81 13.37 -2.25 16.34
N ASN A 82 14.10 -2.73 15.34
CA ASN A 82 15.16 -3.72 15.46
C ASN A 82 14.79 -4.96 16.31
N CYS A 83 13.57 -5.46 16.15
CA CYS A 83 13.12 -6.66 16.84
C CYS A 83 14.02 -7.85 16.50
N LEU A 84 14.45 -8.61 17.50
CA LEU A 84 15.46 -9.67 17.37
C LEU A 84 15.09 -10.77 16.37
N PHE A 85 13.81 -11.06 16.22
CA PHE A 85 13.27 -12.08 15.31
C PHE A 85 12.94 -11.55 13.91
N CYS A 86 13.01 -10.22 13.68
CA CYS A 86 12.51 -9.59 12.47
C CYS A 86 13.63 -9.32 11.47
N ALA A 87 13.53 -9.89 10.26
CA ALA A 87 14.49 -9.65 9.19
C ALA A 87 14.53 -8.18 8.76
N THR A 88 13.37 -7.51 8.69
CA THR A 88 13.26 -6.08 8.35
C THR A 88 14.01 -5.19 9.36
N GLY A 89 13.91 -5.50 10.66
CA GLY A 89 14.65 -4.76 11.69
C GLY A 89 16.15 -4.82 11.50
N LYS A 90 16.69 -5.96 11.04
CA LYS A 90 18.12 -6.14 10.76
C LYS A 90 18.62 -5.38 9.53
N GLN A 91 17.71 -5.01 8.61
CA GLN A 91 18.05 -4.20 7.43
C GLN A 91 18.24 -2.71 7.77
N GLY A 92 17.86 -2.30 8.97
CA GLY A 92 17.86 -0.90 9.39
C GLY A 92 16.66 -0.13 8.88
N TYR A 93 16.67 1.18 9.09
CA TYR A 93 15.62 2.12 8.70
C TYR A 93 16.13 3.10 7.66
N ALA A 94 15.39 3.31 6.59
CA ALA A 94 15.77 4.20 5.51
C ALA A 94 14.71 5.28 5.18
N GLY A 95 13.55 5.24 5.81
CA GLY A 95 12.53 6.29 5.66
C GLY A 95 11.10 5.79 5.82
N ASN A 96 10.18 6.73 5.95
CA ASN A 96 8.74 6.50 5.94
C ASN A 96 8.22 6.45 4.50
N LEU A 97 7.23 5.60 4.26
CA LEU A 97 6.48 5.61 3.00
C LEU A 97 5.49 6.78 2.98
N THR A 98 5.35 7.39 1.83
CA THR A 98 4.27 8.33 1.56
C THR A 98 2.92 7.62 1.44
N VAL A 99 1.82 8.37 1.54
CA VAL A 99 0.46 7.84 1.30
C VAL A 99 0.36 7.17 -0.07
N ALA A 100 0.95 7.79 -1.10
CA ALA A 100 0.94 7.26 -2.46
C ALA A 100 1.67 5.91 -2.55
N GLU A 101 2.84 5.77 -1.92
CA GLU A 101 3.61 4.52 -1.90
C GLU A 101 2.91 3.41 -1.11
N ILE A 102 2.20 3.75 -0.02
CA ILE A 102 1.37 2.78 0.72
C ILE A 102 0.22 2.29 -0.18
N LEU A 103 -0.52 3.21 -0.82
CA LEU A 103 -1.65 2.87 -1.69
C LEU A 103 -1.21 2.18 -2.99
N ASN A 104 -0.01 2.48 -3.50
CA ASN A 104 0.53 1.83 -4.68
C ASN A 104 0.65 0.31 -4.50
N GLN A 105 1.01 -0.15 -3.30
CA GLN A 105 1.06 -1.59 -3.00
C GLN A 105 -0.30 -2.27 -3.17
N VAL A 106 -1.41 -1.54 -2.96
CA VAL A 106 -2.78 -2.05 -3.15
C VAL A 106 -3.23 -1.97 -4.61
N GLN A 107 -2.76 -0.95 -5.34
CA GLN A 107 -3.19 -0.70 -6.72
C GLN A 107 -2.47 -1.56 -7.74
N SER A 108 -1.22 -1.94 -7.45
CA SER A 108 -0.30 -2.53 -8.42
C SER A 108 -0.11 -4.04 -8.29
N ILE A 109 -0.92 -4.70 -7.45
CA ILE A 109 -0.93 -6.17 -7.38
C ILE A 109 -1.69 -6.79 -8.54
N ASN A 110 -1.35 -8.04 -8.86
CA ASN A 110 -2.18 -8.85 -9.74
C ASN A 110 -3.54 -9.12 -9.07
N HIS A 111 -4.60 -9.21 -9.85
CA HIS A 111 -5.92 -9.58 -9.36
C HIS A 111 -6.43 -8.79 -8.14
N PRO A 112 -6.35 -7.45 -8.18
CA PRO A 112 -6.80 -6.61 -7.06
C PRO A 112 -8.30 -6.75 -6.75
N GLU A 113 -9.08 -7.30 -7.68
CA GLU A 113 -10.51 -7.64 -7.50
C GLU A 113 -10.73 -8.80 -6.52
N LYS A 114 -9.72 -9.66 -6.34
CA LYS A 114 -9.75 -10.77 -5.37
C LYS A 114 -9.42 -10.33 -3.94
N LEU A 115 -8.85 -9.15 -3.78
CA LEU A 115 -8.40 -8.65 -2.49
C LEU A 115 -9.57 -8.43 -1.53
N THR A 116 -9.55 -9.11 -0.39
CA THR A 116 -10.58 -9.00 0.65
C THR A 116 -10.13 -8.23 1.87
N ASN A 117 -8.87 -8.35 2.26
CA ASN A 117 -8.30 -7.78 3.49
C ASN A 117 -6.92 -7.18 3.26
N ILE A 118 -6.59 -6.19 4.09
CA ILE A 118 -5.24 -5.62 4.18
C ILE A 118 -4.75 -5.76 5.62
N VAL A 119 -3.45 -6.08 5.76
CA VAL A 119 -2.77 -6.07 7.04
C VAL A 119 -1.49 -5.24 6.95
N PHE A 120 -1.32 -4.29 7.87
CA PHE A 120 -0.08 -3.54 8.05
C PHE A 120 0.88 -4.36 8.92
N MET A 121 1.43 -5.43 8.32
CA MET A 121 2.35 -6.38 8.96
C MET A 121 3.61 -6.62 8.10
N GLY A 122 3.84 -5.79 7.09
CA GLY A 122 5.03 -5.81 6.25
C GLY A 122 6.21 -5.10 6.89
N MET A 123 6.96 -4.34 6.10
CA MET A 123 8.12 -3.60 6.59
C MET A 123 7.68 -2.32 7.31
N GLY A 124 8.29 -2.07 8.48
CA GLY A 124 8.08 -0.86 9.28
C GLY A 124 7.16 -1.03 10.48
N GLU A 125 7.23 -0.04 11.36
CA GLU A 125 6.29 0.15 12.47
C GLU A 125 5.26 1.22 12.05
N PRO A 126 3.97 0.86 11.89
CA PRO A 126 2.96 1.80 11.40
C PRO A 126 2.81 3.06 12.25
N LEU A 127 2.93 2.96 13.59
CA LEU A 127 2.83 4.13 14.47
C LEU A 127 3.99 5.12 14.33
N ASN A 128 5.12 4.71 13.75
CA ASN A 128 6.21 5.63 13.40
C ASN A 128 5.98 6.36 12.07
N ASN A 129 4.94 5.99 11.34
CA ASN A 129 4.49 6.66 10.11
C ASN A 129 2.98 6.96 10.18
N LEU A 130 2.51 7.38 11.35
CA LEU A 130 1.09 7.43 11.70
C LEU A 130 0.26 8.23 10.72
N ASP A 131 0.70 9.46 10.38
CA ASP A 131 -0.06 10.37 9.51
C ASP A 131 -0.31 9.77 8.12
N ALA A 132 0.72 9.18 7.52
CA ALA A 132 0.60 8.55 6.20
C ALA A 132 -0.25 7.26 6.26
N VAL A 133 -0.10 6.47 7.32
CA VAL A 133 -0.88 5.24 7.54
C VAL A 133 -2.36 5.58 7.76
N LEU A 134 -2.68 6.54 8.64
CA LEU A 134 -4.07 6.96 8.87
C LEU A 134 -4.70 7.55 7.61
N LYS A 135 -3.95 8.36 6.86
CA LYS A 135 -4.46 8.92 5.59
C LYS A 135 -4.68 7.84 4.54
N ALA A 136 -3.82 6.83 4.46
CA ALA A 136 -4.03 5.69 3.58
C ALA A 136 -5.28 4.88 4.00
N ILE A 137 -5.48 4.63 5.29
CA ILE A 137 -6.67 3.94 5.82
C ILE A 137 -7.94 4.77 5.54
N GLU A 138 -7.90 6.09 5.74
CA GLU A 138 -9.01 7.00 5.39
C GLU A 138 -9.40 6.82 3.91
N ILE A 139 -8.43 6.87 2.99
CA ILE A 139 -8.68 6.68 1.55
C ILE A 139 -9.24 5.28 1.25
N MET A 140 -8.75 4.25 1.94
CA MET A 140 -9.26 2.89 1.78
C MET A 140 -10.72 2.75 2.24
N THR A 141 -11.13 3.50 3.26
CA THR A 141 -12.46 3.36 3.86
C THR A 141 -13.48 4.39 3.40
N ALA A 142 -13.04 5.56 2.98
CA ALA A 142 -13.91 6.65 2.54
C ALA A 142 -14.65 6.32 1.23
N ASP A 143 -15.85 6.88 1.08
CA ASP A 143 -16.69 6.72 -0.12
C ASP A 143 -16.04 7.26 -1.39
N TYR A 144 -15.22 8.29 -1.29
CA TYR A 144 -14.46 8.83 -2.43
C TYR A 144 -13.25 7.96 -2.80
N GLY A 145 -12.79 7.11 -1.89
CA GLY A 145 -11.69 6.18 -2.07
C GLY A 145 -12.16 4.78 -2.51
N TYR A 146 -11.70 3.73 -1.83
CA TYR A 146 -12.13 2.36 -2.12
C TYR A 146 -13.51 2.03 -1.53
N GLY A 147 -13.94 2.71 -0.48
CA GLY A 147 -15.22 2.48 0.19
C GLY A 147 -15.27 1.15 0.96
N TRP A 148 -14.14 0.70 1.48
CA TRP A 148 -14.06 -0.56 2.22
C TRP A 148 -14.51 -0.41 3.66
N SER A 149 -15.08 -1.47 4.22
CA SER A 149 -15.32 -1.53 5.66
C SER A 149 -13.99 -1.51 6.42
N PRO A 150 -13.87 -0.72 7.51
CA PRO A 150 -12.67 -0.73 8.36
C PRO A 150 -12.32 -2.14 8.89
N LYS A 151 -13.31 -3.03 9.03
CA LYS A 151 -13.11 -4.44 9.44
C LYS A 151 -12.23 -5.26 8.49
N ARG A 152 -11.99 -4.76 7.28
CA ARG A 152 -11.09 -5.38 6.28
C ARG A 152 -9.63 -4.99 6.47
N ILE A 153 -9.33 -4.07 7.39
CA ILE A 153 -7.99 -3.55 7.60
C ILE A 153 -7.55 -3.90 9.01
N THR A 154 -6.37 -4.50 9.12
CA THR A 154 -5.72 -4.80 10.40
C THR A 154 -4.41 -4.04 10.47
N LEU A 155 -4.20 -3.31 11.55
CA LEU A 155 -2.95 -2.65 11.86
C LEU A 155 -2.30 -3.36 13.04
N SER A 156 -1.07 -3.84 12.84
CA SER A 156 -0.23 -4.42 13.89
C SER A 156 0.85 -3.44 14.31
N THR A 157 1.09 -3.33 15.59
CA THR A 157 2.09 -2.41 16.15
C THR A 157 2.77 -3.01 17.37
N VAL A 158 4.01 -2.60 17.62
CA VAL A 158 4.71 -2.90 18.88
C VAL A 158 4.23 -2.01 20.04
N GLY A 159 3.33 -1.05 19.78
CA GLY A 159 2.72 -0.22 20.82
C GLY A 159 3.57 0.99 21.22
N ILE A 160 3.82 1.91 20.30
CA ILE A 160 4.55 3.15 20.59
C ILE A 160 3.63 4.09 21.37
N LEU A 161 3.80 4.15 22.69
CA LEU A 161 2.93 4.85 23.62
C LEU A 161 2.59 6.30 23.25
N PRO A 162 3.54 7.16 22.80
CA PRO A 162 3.20 8.54 22.43
C PRO A 162 2.18 8.65 21.29
N ASN A 163 2.12 7.66 20.42
CA ASN A 163 1.28 7.69 19.21
C ASN A 163 0.02 6.82 19.35
N LEU A 164 -0.05 5.98 20.37
CA LEU A 164 -1.18 5.06 20.58
C LEU A 164 -2.51 5.78 20.88
N PRO A 165 -2.57 6.89 21.65
CA PRO A 165 -3.82 7.60 21.91
C PRO A 165 -4.43 8.31 20.69
N ALA A 166 -3.66 8.52 19.62
CA ALA A 166 -4.15 9.11 18.37
C ALA A 166 -4.84 8.10 17.46
N PHE A 167 -4.84 6.82 17.84
CA PHE A 167 -5.41 5.69 17.14
C PHE A 167 -6.72 5.24 17.79
#